data_3b399a9b2d00891ce5352fc15afe74a3
#
_entry.id   3b399a9b2d00891ce5352fc15afe74a3
#
_cell.length_a   1.000
_cell.length_b   1.000
_cell.length_c   1.000
_cell.angle_alpha   90.00
_cell.angle_beta   90.00
_cell.angle_gamma   90.00
#
_symmetry.space_group_name_H-M   'P 1'
#
loop_
_entity.id
_entity.type
_entity.pdbx_description
1 polymer ?
#
loop_
_entity_poly.entity_id
_entity_poly.type
_entity_poly.pdbx_seq_one_letter_code
_entity_poly.pdbx_strand_id
1 'polypeptide(L)'
;MKKIILNIALLVIPIFTFTSCELFGLDVQTPYDYDSEKGTYDNQITMNAWDFMNSRTDLFSSLIEAIKYSGVDPELFKQPDRTYLLLTNTALTSSNSSDRSFWNENAYPDEFNPEQLIIPTSWEELDKTVVKNMIMYHIIKKALSYYELTDLTKGVIT
;
A
#
# COMPACT_ATOMS: atom_id res chain seq x y z
N MET A 1 -68.19 10.90 -9.96
CA MET A 1 -67.33 10.76 -8.76
C MET A 1 -66.21 9.72 -8.95
N LYS A 2 -66.46 8.49 -9.37
CA LYS A 2 -65.40 7.47 -9.55
C LYS A 2 -64.23 7.86 -10.50
N LYS A 3 -64.53 8.56 -11.63
CA LYS A 3 -63.50 9.00 -12.58
C LYS A 3 -62.57 10.13 -12.02
N ILE A 4 -63.14 10.98 -11.15
CA ILE A 4 -62.36 12.08 -10.52
C ILE A 4 -61.40 11.49 -9.49
N ILE A 5 -61.83 10.51 -8.70
CA ILE A 5 -60.98 9.82 -7.70
C ILE A 5 -59.86 9.08 -8.39
N LEU A 6 -60.14 8.42 -9.53
CA LEU A 6 -59.12 7.68 -10.29
C LEU A 6 -58.06 8.63 -10.88
N ASN A 7 -58.46 9.77 -11.39
CA ASN A 7 -57.52 10.78 -11.92
C ASN A 7 -56.66 11.43 -10.84
N ILE A 8 -57.22 11.65 -9.64
CA ILE A 8 -56.48 12.19 -8.49
C ILE A 8 -55.47 11.15 -8.00
N ALA A 9 -55.84 9.89 -7.93
CA ALA A 9 -54.94 8.79 -7.56
C ALA A 9 -53.78 8.64 -8.56
N LEU A 10 -54.05 8.79 -9.86
CA LEU A 10 -52.99 8.71 -10.90
C LEU A 10 -52.03 9.90 -10.87
N LEU A 11 -52.45 11.06 -10.34
CA LEU A 11 -51.60 12.25 -10.24
C LEU A 11 -50.74 12.27 -8.96
N VAL A 12 -51.17 11.55 -7.91
CA VAL A 12 -50.45 11.51 -6.63
C VAL A 12 -49.32 10.49 -6.64
N ILE A 13 -49.46 9.38 -7.40
CA ILE A 13 -48.47 8.35 -7.47
C ILE A 13 -47.08 8.82 -7.92
N PRO A 14 -46.91 9.68 -8.96
CA PRO A 14 -45.59 10.12 -9.37
C PRO A 14 -44.91 11.10 -8.39
N ILE A 15 -45.65 11.73 -7.47
CA ILE A 15 -45.05 12.67 -6.50
C ILE A 15 -44.25 11.92 -5.42
N PHE A 16 -44.61 10.66 -5.11
CA PHE A 16 -43.91 9.86 -4.11
C PHE A 16 -42.68 9.14 -4.65
N THR A 17 -42.47 9.10 -5.97
CA THR A 17 -41.33 8.42 -6.56
C THR A 17 -40.05 9.26 -6.63
N PHE A 18 -40.13 10.56 -6.32
CA PHE A 18 -38.97 11.46 -6.37
C PHE A 18 -38.38 11.83 -5.00
N THR A 19 -38.97 11.34 -3.93
CA THR A 19 -38.42 11.58 -2.61
C THR A 19 -37.76 10.30 -2.13
N SER A 20 -36.47 10.29 -2.22
CA SER A 20 -35.62 9.56 -1.31
C SER A 20 -34.84 8.39 -1.83
N CYS A 21 -33.59 8.65 -1.94
CA CYS A 21 -32.56 7.66 -1.68
C CYS A 21 -32.43 7.33 -0.17
N GLU A 22 -33.28 7.86 0.70
CA GLU A 22 -33.27 7.59 2.15
C GLU A 22 -34.13 6.41 2.59
N LEU A 23 -34.86 5.75 1.66
CA LEU A 23 -35.93 4.79 2.02
C LEU A 23 -35.41 3.47 2.62
N PHE A 24 -34.10 3.21 2.67
CA PHE A 24 -33.52 1.98 3.24
C PHE A 24 -32.33 2.21 4.18
N GLY A 25 -32.19 3.42 4.76
CA GLY A 25 -31.07 3.67 5.70
C GLY A 25 -29.71 3.57 5.06
N LEU A 26 -29.63 3.73 3.74
CA LEU A 26 -28.37 3.95 3.05
C LEU A 26 -28.10 5.44 3.13
N ASP A 27 -27.32 5.85 4.11
CA ASP A 27 -26.73 7.16 4.11
C ASP A 27 -26.02 7.37 2.77
N VAL A 28 -26.40 8.46 2.07
CA VAL A 28 -25.61 8.92 0.93
C VAL A 28 -24.18 9.04 1.44
N GLN A 29 -23.26 8.26 0.89
CA GLN A 29 -21.85 8.46 1.18
C GLN A 29 -21.52 9.91 0.88
N THR A 30 -21.49 10.73 1.92
CA THR A 30 -20.90 12.05 1.79
C THR A 30 -19.49 11.85 1.29
N PRO A 31 -19.06 12.56 0.23
CA PRO A 31 -17.66 12.51 -0.16
C PRO A 31 -16.83 12.68 1.11
N TYR A 32 -15.91 11.81 1.36
CA TYR A 32 -15.03 11.88 2.52
C TYR A 32 -14.39 13.27 2.48
N ASP A 33 -14.94 14.17 3.30
CA ASP A 33 -14.38 15.49 3.43
C ASP A 33 -13.05 15.29 4.14
N TYR A 34 -11.99 15.30 3.35
CA TYR A 34 -10.64 15.39 3.84
C TYR A 34 -10.57 16.76 4.51
N ASP A 35 -10.89 16.76 5.80
CA ASP A 35 -10.88 17.94 6.65
C ASP A 35 -9.45 18.51 6.62
N SER A 36 -9.21 19.35 5.63
CA SER A 36 -7.92 20.00 5.40
C SER A 36 -7.52 20.91 6.58
N GLU A 37 -8.42 21.05 7.57
CA GLU A 37 -8.19 21.87 8.76
C GLU A 37 -7.73 21.05 9.98
N LYS A 38 -7.88 19.74 10.00
CA LYS A 38 -7.41 18.89 11.11
C LYS A 38 -6.02 18.34 10.89
N GLY A 39 -5.07 19.21 11.06
CA GLY A 39 -3.66 18.89 11.06
C GLY A 39 -3.10 18.91 9.65
N THR A 40 -2.39 19.94 9.32
CA THR A 40 -1.28 19.85 8.38
C THR A 40 -0.39 18.73 8.89
N TYR A 41 -0.63 17.51 8.43
CA TYR A 41 0.39 16.48 8.52
C TYR A 41 1.56 17.06 7.74
N ASP A 42 2.55 17.50 8.49
CA ASP A 42 3.85 17.81 7.88
C ASP A 42 4.36 16.49 7.28
N ASN A 43 4.03 16.29 6.01
CA ASN A 43 4.46 15.13 5.23
C ASN A 43 5.91 15.26 4.77
N GLN A 44 6.61 16.30 5.25
CA GLN A 44 7.99 16.51 4.95
C GLN A 44 8.88 15.86 6.02
N ILE A 45 9.56 14.82 5.59
CA ILE A 45 10.60 14.18 6.40
C ILE A 45 11.90 14.94 6.15
N THR A 46 12.42 15.62 7.21
CA THR A 46 13.64 16.42 7.13
C THR A 46 14.93 15.58 7.20
N MET A 47 14.80 14.26 7.26
CA MET A 47 15.91 13.32 7.33
C MET A 47 15.98 12.46 6.07
N ASN A 48 17.15 11.88 5.78
CA ASN A 48 17.31 10.94 4.68
C ASN A 48 16.61 9.59 4.97
N ALA A 49 16.43 8.76 3.95
CA ALA A 49 15.68 7.49 4.09
C ALA A 49 16.37 6.52 5.05
N TRP A 50 17.71 6.50 5.13
CA TRP A 50 18.42 5.62 6.07
C TRP A 50 18.15 6.01 7.52
N ASP A 51 18.25 7.28 7.85
CA ASP A 51 17.99 7.77 9.21
C ASP A 51 16.53 7.61 9.58
N PHE A 52 15.61 7.80 8.62
CA PHE A 52 14.19 7.55 8.82
C PHE A 52 13.91 6.09 9.18
N MET A 53 14.44 5.13 8.42
CA MET A 53 14.26 3.71 8.72
C MET A 53 14.81 3.36 10.12
N ASN A 54 15.98 3.89 10.49
CA ASN A 54 16.57 3.66 11.81
C ASN A 54 15.78 4.31 12.95
N SER A 55 15.07 5.40 12.70
CA SER A 55 14.18 6.03 13.68
C SER A 55 12.86 5.26 13.88
N ARG A 56 12.48 4.40 12.91
CA ARG A 56 11.24 3.63 12.89
C ARG A 56 11.51 2.14 12.70
N THR A 57 12.35 1.58 13.56
CA THR A 57 12.67 0.13 13.54
C THR A 57 11.43 -0.75 13.81
N ASP A 58 10.41 -0.21 14.46
CA ASP A 58 9.10 -0.83 14.58
C ASP A 58 8.49 -1.20 13.22
N LEU A 59 8.76 -0.43 12.17
CA LEU A 59 8.26 -0.64 10.82
C LEU A 59 9.28 -1.23 9.86
N PHE A 60 10.59 -0.94 10.03
CA PHE A 60 11.60 -1.17 9.00
C PHE A 60 12.80 -2.03 9.46
N SER A 61 12.73 -2.69 10.63
CA SER A 61 13.82 -3.55 11.09
C SER A 61 14.19 -4.61 10.06
N SER A 62 13.21 -5.29 9.46
CA SER A 62 13.44 -6.32 8.45
C SER A 62 14.11 -5.78 7.19
N LEU A 63 13.76 -4.56 6.76
CA LEU A 63 14.41 -3.93 5.60
C LEU A 63 15.87 -3.57 5.91
N ILE A 64 16.14 -3.05 7.10
CA ILE A 64 17.52 -2.75 7.56
C ILE A 64 18.36 -4.04 7.60
N GLU A 65 17.81 -5.15 8.09
CA GLU A 65 18.48 -6.45 8.09
C GLU A 65 18.73 -6.97 6.67
N ALA A 66 17.74 -6.87 5.78
CA ALA A 66 17.88 -7.23 4.37
C ALA A 66 19.00 -6.46 3.68
N ILE A 67 19.09 -5.13 3.92
CA ILE A 67 20.16 -4.28 3.38
C ILE A 67 21.53 -4.76 3.86
N LYS A 68 21.68 -5.02 5.16
CA LYS A 68 22.93 -5.53 5.74
C LYS A 68 23.30 -6.91 5.17
N TYR A 69 22.32 -7.82 5.11
CA TYR A 69 22.52 -9.18 4.60
C TYR A 69 22.96 -9.18 3.13
N SER A 70 22.28 -8.44 2.29
CA SER A 70 22.53 -8.40 0.85
C SER A 70 23.80 -7.65 0.44
N GLY A 71 24.40 -6.88 1.37
CA GLY A 71 25.58 -6.06 1.11
C GLY A 71 25.28 -4.83 0.25
N VAL A 72 24.02 -4.36 0.24
CA VAL A 72 23.68 -3.06 -0.35
C VAL A 72 24.26 -1.97 0.54
N ASP A 73 24.94 -0.99 -0.08
CA ASP A 73 25.52 0.14 0.66
C ASP A 73 24.42 1.05 1.25
N PRO A 74 24.38 1.24 2.57
CA PRO A 74 23.46 2.16 3.22
C PRO A 74 23.55 3.60 2.72
N GLU A 75 24.70 4.03 2.19
CA GLU A 75 24.88 5.39 1.63
C GLU A 75 23.97 5.64 0.41
N LEU A 76 23.49 4.58 -0.25
CA LEU A 76 22.48 4.71 -1.31
C LEU A 76 21.17 5.33 -0.80
N PHE A 77 20.83 5.11 0.47
CA PHE A 77 19.58 5.60 1.08
C PHE A 77 19.70 7.02 1.67
N LYS A 78 20.86 7.63 1.54
CA LYS A 78 21.09 9.02 1.98
C LYS A 78 21.08 10.02 0.82
N GLN A 79 20.95 9.56 -0.41
CA GLN A 79 21.01 10.40 -1.61
C GLN A 79 19.70 11.17 -1.81
N PRO A 80 19.75 12.51 -2.00
CA PRO A 80 18.55 13.34 -2.07
C PRO A 80 17.84 13.31 -3.43
N ASP A 81 18.49 12.79 -4.47
CA ASP A 81 18.03 12.78 -5.86
C ASP A 81 17.26 11.50 -6.23
N ARG A 82 16.78 10.76 -5.24
CA ARG A 82 16.14 9.46 -5.40
C ARG A 82 14.80 9.40 -4.69
N THR A 83 13.96 8.48 -5.17
CA THR A 83 12.73 8.09 -4.48
C THR A 83 12.88 6.68 -3.95
N TYR A 84 12.54 6.48 -2.68
CA TYR A 84 12.64 5.19 -2.00
C TYR A 84 11.24 4.68 -1.66
N LEU A 85 10.91 3.49 -2.14
CA LEU A 85 9.70 2.76 -1.77
C LEU A 85 10.06 1.85 -0.58
N LEU A 86 9.87 2.35 0.64
CA LEU A 86 10.28 1.64 1.84
C LEU A 86 9.31 0.50 2.18
N LEU A 87 9.79 -0.73 2.16
CA LEU A 87 9.01 -1.92 2.50
C LEU A 87 8.95 -2.10 4.01
N THR A 88 7.76 -2.26 4.54
CA THR A 88 7.54 -2.52 5.97
C THR A 88 7.88 -3.98 6.34
N ASN A 89 8.06 -4.23 7.65
CA ASN A 89 8.29 -5.58 8.17
C ASN A 89 7.23 -6.58 7.67
N THR A 90 5.95 -6.20 7.68
CA THR A 90 4.86 -7.06 7.21
C THR A 90 4.99 -7.39 5.72
N ALA A 91 5.39 -6.42 4.89
CA ALA A 91 5.58 -6.64 3.46
C ALA A 91 6.76 -7.58 3.17
N LEU A 92 7.73 -7.65 4.05
CA LEU A 92 8.93 -8.46 3.85
C LEU A 92 8.84 -9.84 4.52
N THR A 93 8.47 -9.90 5.79
CA THR A 93 8.69 -11.07 6.66
C THR A 93 7.43 -11.63 7.30
N SER A 94 6.22 -11.26 6.82
CA SER A 94 5.01 -11.91 7.32
C SER A 94 5.04 -13.40 7.00
N SER A 95 4.85 -14.22 8.03
CA SER A 95 4.70 -15.67 7.91
C SER A 95 3.24 -16.11 7.75
N ASN A 96 2.29 -15.17 7.73
CA ASN A 96 0.90 -15.49 7.46
C ASN A 96 0.75 -15.85 5.98
N SER A 97 0.33 -17.06 5.69
CA SER A 97 0.16 -17.58 4.32
C SER A 97 -0.86 -16.80 3.47
N SER A 98 -1.72 -16.01 4.12
CA SER A 98 -2.66 -15.10 3.43
C SER A 98 -2.01 -13.81 2.96
N ASP A 99 -0.85 -13.46 3.50
CA ASP A 99 -0.13 -12.23 3.15
C ASP A 99 0.79 -12.50 1.96
N ARG A 100 0.86 -11.54 1.05
CA ARG A 100 1.82 -11.56 -0.07
C ARG A 100 3.14 -10.89 0.36
N SER A 101 3.79 -11.43 1.39
CA SER A 101 5.10 -10.95 1.81
C SER A 101 6.19 -11.48 0.89
N PHE A 102 7.35 -10.80 0.90
CA PHE A 102 8.51 -11.27 0.14
C PHE A 102 8.94 -12.69 0.54
N TRP A 103 8.87 -13.05 1.81
CA TRP A 103 9.18 -14.40 2.28
C TRP A 103 8.18 -15.43 1.74
N ASN A 104 6.88 -15.13 1.76
CA ASN A 104 5.87 -16.05 1.20
C ASN A 104 6.04 -16.27 -0.30
N GLU A 105 6.41 -15.23 -1.05
CA GLU A 105 6.65 -15.33 -2.50
C GLU A 105 7.98 -16.10 -2.81
N ASN A 106 8.88 -16.22 -1.83
CA ASN A 106 10.13 -16.96 -1.95
C ASN A 106 10.15 -18.25 -1.11
N ALA A 107 8.98 -18.78 -0.75
CA ALA A 107 8.88 -20.07 -0.10
C ALA A 107 9.41 -21.19 -1.01
N TYR A 108 10.09 -22.16 -0.42
CA TYR A 108 10.73 -23.26 -1.14
C TYR A 108 10.16 -24.61 -0.71
N PRO A 109 10.27 -25.66 -1.56
CA PRO A 109 9.76 -26.99 -1.23
C PRO A 109 10.51 -27.61 -0.06
N ASP A 110 9.79 -28.30 0.82
CA ASP A 110 10.40 -29.13 1.86
C ASP A 110 11.18 -30.30 1.24
N GLU A 111 12.36 -30.61 1.78
CA GLU A 111 13.23 -31.67 1.27
C GLU A 111 12.58 -33.07 1.36
N PHE A 112 11.75 -33.30 2.40
CA PHE A 112 11.12 -34.59 2.65
C PHE A 112 9.68 -34.66 2.12
N ASN A 113 9.04 -33.48 1.91
CA ASN A 113 7.70 -33.40 1.38
C ASN A 113 7.59 -32.23 0.36
N PRO A 114 7.95 -32.47 -0.91
CA PRO A 114 8.00 -31.39 -1.92
C PRO A 114 6.66 -30.70 -2.21
N GLU A 115 5.53 -31.26 -1.77
CA GLU A 115 4.21 -30.63 -1.88
C GLU A 115 4.00 -29.56 -0.80
N GLN A 116 4.81 -29.57 0.25
CA GLN A 116 4.76 -28.59 1.31
C GLN A 116 5.79 -27.49 1.06
N LEU A 117 5.35 -26.23 1.09
CA LEU A 117 6.24 -25.08 1.00
C LEU A 117 6.69 -24.63 2.40
N ILE A 118 7.98 -24.38 2.52
CA ILE A 118 8.60 -23.79 3.71
C ILE A 118 8.78 -22.31 3.46
N ILE A 119 8.22 -21.48 4.34
CA ILE A 119 8.42 -20.03 4.32
C ILE A 119 9.73 -19.74 5.05
N PRO A 120 10.66 -18.96 4.45
CA PRO A 120 11.88 -18.56 5.13
C PRO A 120 11.60 -17.91 6.50
N THR A 121 12.49 -18.12 7.44
CA THR A 121 12.44 -17.54 8.78
C THR A 121 13.62 -16.60 9.05
N SER A 122 14.59 -16.60 8.14
CA SER A 122 15.76 -15.74 8.19
C SER A 122 16.23 -15.34 6.79
N TRP A 123 16.98 -14.24 6.69
CA TRP A 123 17.51 -13.76 5.41
C TRP A 123 18.56 -14.71 4.82
N GLU A 124 19.26 -15.47 5.68
CA GLU A 124 20.32 -16.42 5.29
C GLU A 124 19.80 -17.60 4.47
N GLU A 125 18.51 -17.89 4.55
CA GLU A 125 17.86 -18.93 3.74
C GLU A 125 17.60 -18.50 2.30
N LEU A 126 17.76 -17.22 1.99
CA LEU A 126 17.53 -16.63 0.68
C LEU A 126 18.83 -16.29 -0.03
N ASP A 127 18.85 -16.38 -1.36
CA ASP A 127 20.00 -15.93 -2.13
C ASP A 127 20.20 -14.42 -2.01
N LYS A 128 21.43 -14.01 -1.69
CA LYS A 128 21.80 -12.60 -1.52
C LYS A 128 21.48 -11.74 -2.75
N THR A 129 21.59 -12.32 -3.94
CA THR A 129 21.32 -11.62 -5.19
C THR A 129 19.84 -11.34 -5.34
N VAL A 130 18.98 -12.28 -4.94
CA VAL A 130 17.52 -12.11 -4.94
C VAL A 130 17.12 -10.99 -3.97
N VAL A 131 17.65 -11.01 -2.75
CA VAL A 131 17.40 -9.95 -1.75
C VAL A 131 17.91 -8.60 -2.23
N LYS A 132 19.12 -8.55 -2.79
CA LYS A 132 19.70 -7.33 -3.35
C LYS A 132 18.84 -6.77 -4.48
N ASN A 133 18.39 -7.60 -5.40
CA ASN A 133 17.56 -7.17 -6.54
C ASN A 133 16.22 -6.64 -6.06
N MET A 134 15.60 -7.28 -5.08
CA MET A 134 14.39 -6.76 -4.45
C MET A 134 14.60 -5.34 -3.90
N ILE A 135 15.67 -5.12 -3.13
CA ILE A 135 15.97 -3.80 -2.56
C ILE A 135 16.20 -2.77 -3.68
N MET A 136 17.04 -3.11 -4.67
CA MET A 136 17.37 -2.21 -5.77
C MET A 136 16.17 -1.84 -6.63
N TYR A 137 15.22 -2.76 -6.80
CA TYR A 137 13.96 -2.51 -7.52
C TYR A 137 13.12 -1.41 -6.88
N HIS A 138 13.25 -1.21 -5.57
CA HIS A 138 12.51 -0.21 -4.80
C HIS A 138 13.24 1.14 -4.68
N ILE A 139 14.34 1.34 -5.40
CA ILE A 139 15.09 2.60 -5.45
C ILE A 139 14.97 3.21 -6.85
N ILE A 140 14.18 4.26 -6.97
CA ILE A 140 14.00 4.99 -8.23
C ILE A 140 15.09 6.05 -8.33
N LYS A 141 15.85 6.04 -9.43
CA LYS A 141 16.99 6.97 -9.68
C LYS A 141 16.54 8.37 -10.12
N LYS A 142 15.47 8.84 -9.54
CA LYS A 142 14.90 10.17 -9.74
C LYS A 142 14.12 10.58 -8.51
N ALA A 143 14.27 11.83 -8.07
CA ALA A 143 13.36 12.40 -7.09
C ALA A 143 11.98 12.61 -7.76
N LEU A 144 10.95 11.96 -7.23
CA LEU A 144 9.57 12.10 -7.67
C LEU A 144 8.76 12.67 -6.52
N SER A 145 8.03 13.75 -6.77
CA SER A 145 7.03 14.24 -5.84
C SER A 145 5.74 13.42 -5.96
N TYR A 146 4.92 13.44 -4.92
CA TYR A 146 3.60 12.78 -4.94
C TYR A 146 2.75 13.22 -6.14
N TYR A 147 2.83 14.48 -6.54
CA TYR A 147 2.08 15.02 -7.68
C TYR A 147 2.59 14.53 -9.04
N GLU A 148 3.81 14.02 -9.11
CA GLU A 148 4.35 13.41 -10.33
C GLU A 148 3.92 11.94 -10.49
N LEU A 149 3.46 11.31 -9.42
CA LEU A 149 2.85 9.98 -9.41
C LEU A 149 1.36 10.13 -9.77
N THR A 150 1.10 10.43 -11.04
CA THR A 150 -0.27 10.54 -11.57
C THR A 150 -0.76 9.18 -12.06
N ASP A 151 -2.06 9.08 -12.39
CA ASP A 151 -2.71 7.87 -12.94
C ASP A 151 -2.11 7.40 -14.29
N LEU A 152 -1.25 8.20 -14.90
CA LEU A 152 -0.55 7.85 -16.11
C LEU A 152 0.67 6.97 -15.79
N THR A 153 0.72 5.80 -16.39
CA THR A 153 1.87 4.89 -16.28
C THR A 153 3.13 5.59 -16.79
N LYS A 154 4.08 5.85 -15.89
CA LYS A 154 5.40 6.38 -16.27
C LYS A 154 6.41 5.24 -16.21
N GLY A 155 7.19 5.08 -17.28
CA GLY A 155 8.40 4.24 -17.23
C GLY A 155 9.44 4.92 -16.33
N VAL A 156 9.82 4.25 -15.25
CA VAL A 156 10.83 4.76 -14.30
C VAL A 156 12.03 3.83 -14.32
N ILE A 157 13.24 4.39 -14.34
CA ILE A 157 14.48 3.61 -14.26
C ILE A 157 14.81 3.38 -12.77
N THR A 158 14.89 2.12 -12.39
CA THR A 158 15.31 1.66 -11.07
C THR A 158 16.79 1.30 -11.03
#